data_fe99dc2a8f78676113098fc54d83b420
#
_entry.id   fe99dc2a8f78676113098fc54d83b420
#
_cell.length_a   1.000
_cell.length_b   1.000
_cell.length_c   1.000
_cell.angle_alpha   90.00
_cell.angle_beta   90.00
_cell.angle_gamma   90.00
#
_symmetry.space_group_name_H-M   'P 1'
#
loop_
_entity.id
_entity.type
_entity.pdbx_description
1 polymer ?
#
loop_
_entity_poly.entity_id
_entity_poly.type
_entity_poly.pdbx_seq_one_letter_code
_entity_poly.pdbx_strand_id
1 'polypeptide(L)'
;NIIIFLVTFFLPIELMLKEKIIYINAIIAIFNLIPMYPLDGSKILQNALKLFCSNKESYKYTNMVANATLIIFTIFCSIYILYAKNIAIVAILIYLWYINIKENEKQKIRNKILNNNYIII
;
A
#
# COMPACT_ATOMS: atom_id res chain seq x y z
N ASN A 1 -5.94 10.83 -7.87
CA ASN A 1 -7.37 10.56 -7.61
C ASN A 1 -8.10 11.77 -7.04
N ILE A 2 -7.42 12.59 -6.22
CA ILE A 2 -7.99 13.87 -5.73
C ILE A 2 -8.26 14.82 -6.90
N ILE A 3 -7.37 14.86 -7.89
CA ILE A 3 -7.52 15.70 -9.08
C ILE A 3 -8.75 15.25 -9.89
N ILE A 4 -8.92 13.96 -10.10
CA ILE A 4 -10.07 13.40 -10.81
C ILE A 4 -11.36 13.67 -10.05
N PHE A 5 -11.33 13.56 -8.72
CA PHE A 5 -12.46 13.90 -7.86
C PHE A 5 -12.89 15.35 -8.03
N LEU A 6 -11.96 16.29 -7.97
CA LEU A 6 -12.22 17.72 -8.13
C LEU A 6 -12.73 18.05 -9.54
N VAL A 7 -12.11 17.48 -10.58
CA VAL A 7 -12.54 17.68 -11.97
C VAL A 7 -13.95 17.16 -12.17
N THR A 8 -14.26 15.97 -11.65
CA THR A 8 -15.58 15.36 -11.76
C THR A 8 -16.64 16.18 -11.03
N PHE A 9 -16.29 16.77 -9.89
CA PHE A 9 -17.19 17.60 -9.11
C PHE A 9 -17.64 18.86 -9.88
N PHE A 10 -16.76 19.43 -10.69
CA PHE A 10 -17.03 20.65 -11.46
C PHE A 10 -17.58 20.40 -12.86
N LEU A 11 -17.51 19.18 -13.39
CA LEU A 11 -18.00 18.87 -14.72
C LEU A 11 -19.52 18.61 -14.71
N PRO A 12 -20.27 19.11 -15.74
CA PRO A 12 -21.70 18.82 -15.87
C PRO A 12 -21.93 17.41 -16.43
N ILE A 13 -21.71 16.39 -15.64
CA ILE A 13 -21.97 14.99 -15.98
C ILE A 13 -23.32 14.59 -15.38
N GLU A 14 -24.00 13.60 -15.98
CA GLU A 14 -25.23 13.07 -15.41
C GLU A 14 -25.04 12.71 -13.93
N LEU A 15 -26.04 13.02 -13.11
CA LEU A 15 -25.97 12.90 -11.66
C LEU A 15 -25.57 11.46 -11.23
N MET A 16 -26.11 10.43 -11.90
CA MET A 16 -25.80 9.03 -11.60
C MET A 16 -24.36 8.66 -11.89
N LEU A 17 -23.80 9.12 -13.02
CA LEU A 17 -22.39 8.90 -13.37
C LEU A 17 -21.47 9.66 -12.43
N LYS A 18 -21.82 10.87 -12.07
CA LYS A 18 -21.07 11.70 -11.12
C LYS A 18 -20.97 11.03 -9.76
N GLU A 19 -22.05 10.50 -9.22
CA GLU A 19 -22.06 9.77 -7.96
C GLU A 19 -21.19 8.52 -8.01
N LYS A 20 -21.27 7.73 -9.09
CA LYS A 20 -20.45 6.53 -9.27
C LYS A 20 -18.96 6.85 -9.33
N ILE A 21 -18.57 7.88 -10.06
CA ILE A 21 -17.18 8.29 -10.19
C ILE A 21 -16.63 8.76 -8.84
N ILE A 22 -17.40 9.57 -8.11
CA ILE A 22 -17.01 10.04 -6.77
C ILE A 22 -16.86 8.87 -5.83
N TYR A 23 -17.78 7.91 -5.85
CA TYR A 23 -17.73 6.72 -4.99
C TYR A 23 -16.50 5.86 -5.28
N ILE A 24 -16.23 5.59 -6.56
CA ILE A 24 -15.04 4.78 -6.97
C ILE A 24 -13.75 5.48 -6.56
N ASN A 25 -13.64 6.79 -6.77
CA ASN A 25 -12.45 7.55 -6.39
C ASN A 25 -12.24 7.58 -4.88
N ALA A 26 -13.33 7.67 -4.11
CA ALA A 26 -13.25 7.58 -2.65
C ALA A 26 -12.74 6.22 -2.19
N ILE A 27 -13.23 5.13 -2.78
CA ILE A 27 -12.76 3.78 -2.47
C ILE A 27 -11.27 3.62 -2.81
N ILE A 28 -10.84 4.10 -3.96
CA ILE A 28 -9.43 4.02 -4.38
C ILE A 28 -8.55 4.84 -3.43
N ALA A 29 -9.00 6.01 -3.01
CA ALA A 29 -8.25 6.84 -2.05
C ALA A 29 -8.11 6.15 -0.70
N ILE A 30 -9.17 5.56 -0.18
CA ILE A 30 -9.16 4.80 1.07
C ILE A 30 -8.24 3.58 0.94
N PHE A 31 -8.33 2.86 -0.17
CA PHE A 31 -7.46 1.71 -0.43
C PHE A 31 -5.97 2.11 -0.43
N ASN A 32 -5.64 3.25 -1.02
CA ASN A 32 -4.26 3.74 -1.04
C ASN A 32 -3.72 4.14 0.33
N LEU A 33 -4.58 4.37 1.32
CA LEU A 33 -4.17 4.65 2.70
C LEU A 33 -3.81 3.38 3.49
N ILE A 34 -4.07 2.21 2.94
CA ILE A 34 -3.68 0.95 3.59
C ILE A 34 -2.15 0.89 3.69
N PRO A 35 -1.59 0.57 4.87
CA PRO A 35 -0.13 0.55 5.07
C PRO A 35 0.51 -0.70 4.46
N MET A 36 0.50 -0.80 3.15
CA MET A 36 0.99 -1.94 2.38
C MET A 36 1.75 -1.42 1.15
N TYR A 37 2.84 -2.09 0.77
CA TYR A 37 3.56 -1.74 -0.45
C TYR A 37 2.77 -2.19 -1.70
N PRO A 38 2.72 -1.42 -2.80
CA PRO A 38 3.32 -0.10 -3.04
C PRO A 38 2.41 1.08 -2.71
N LEU A 39 1.42 0.90 -1.85
CA LEU A 39 0.39 1.90 -1.55
C LEU A 39 0.96 3.09 -0.74
N ASP A 40 0.32 4.24 -0.87
CA ASP A 40 0.75 5.47 -0.20
C ASP A 40 0.69 5.40 1.32
N GLY A 41 -0.19 4.55 1.87
CA GLY A 41 -0.31 4.33 3.30
C GLY A 41 0.99 3.86 3.96
N SER A 42 1.78 3.04 3.27
CA SER A 42 3.09 2.60 3.77
C SER A 42 4.07 3.77 3.90
N LYS A 43 4.06 4.69 2.95
CA LYS A 43 4.90 5.89 2.97
C LYS A 43 4.49 6.86 4.08
N ILE A 44 3.19 7.04 4.27
CA ILE A 44 2.64 7.87 5.35
C ILE A 44 3.05 7.30 6.70
N LEU A 45 2.89 6.00 6.89
CA LEU A 45 3.28 5.32 8.13
C LEU A 45 4.79 5.46 8.39
N GLN A 46 5.61 5.25 7.38
CA GLN A 46 7.06 5.39 7.49
C GLN A 46 7.48 6.81 7.88
N ASN A 47 6.89 7.81 7.25
CA ASN A 47 7.17 9.21 7.58
C ASN A 47 6.70 9.58 8.98
N ALA A 48 5.55 9.08 9.41
CA ALA A 48 5.05 9.28 10.77
C ALA A 48 5.99 8.64 11.80
N LEU A 49 6.47 7.42 11.54
CA LEU A 49 7.41 6.72 12.44
C LEU A 49 8.77 7.39 12.51
N LYS A 50 9.22 8.05 11.44
CA LYS A 50 10.47 8.82 11.44
C LYS A 50 10.47 10.00 12.43
N LEU A 51 9.30 10.50 12.80
CA LEU A 51 9.17 11.56 13.80
C LEU A 51 9.42 11.05 15.23
N PHE A 52 9.16 9.76 15.49
CA PHE A 52 9.24 9.16 16.82
C PHE A 52 10.39 8.17 16.98
N CYS A 53 10.87 7.58 15.88
CA CYS A 53 11.88 6.55 15.86
C CYS A 53 13.04 6.92 14.92
N SER A 54 14.17 6.23 15.03
CA SER A 54 15.27 6.36 14.07
C SER A 54 14.83 5.87 12.68
N ASN A 55 15.54 6.30 11.64
CA ASN A 55 15.24 5.88 10.27
C ASN A 55 15.25 4.35 10.11
N LYS A 56 16.21 3.67 10.76
CA LYS A 56 16.33 2.21 10.73
C LYS A 56 15.10 1.54 11.36
N GLU A 57 14.66 2.02 12.51
CA GLU A 57 13.48 1.49 13.21
C GLU A 57 12.19 1.78 12.44
N SER A 58 12.05 2.97 11.84
CA SER A 58 10.87 3.31 11.06
C SER A 58 10.72 2.39 9.85
N TYR A 59 11.79 2.07 9.14
CA TYR A 59 11.78 1.11 8.04
C TYR A 59 11.39 -0.29 8.51
N LYS A 60 11.94 -0.72 9.64
CA LYS A 60 11.65 -2.03 10.21
C LYS A 60 10.17 -2.18 10.57
N TYR A 61 9.61 -1.22 11.30
CA TYR A 61 8.21 -1.26 11.72
C TYR A 61 7.26 -1.12 10.53
N THR A 62 7.55 -0.24 9.58
CA THR A 62 6.75 -0.11 8.36
C THR A 62 6.72 -1.42 7.59
N ASN A 63 7.86 -2.10 7.46
CA ASN A 63 7.94 -3.38 6.78
C ASN A 63 7.13 -4.47 7.51
N MET A 64 7.19 -4.53 8.83
CA MET A 64 6.40 -5.47 9.63
C MET A 64 4.90 -5.24 9.45
N VAL A 65 4.46 -3.99 9.52
CA VAL A 65 3.05 -3.62 9.33
C VAL A 65 2.60 -3.94 7.91
N ALA A 66 3.42 -3.63 6.90
CA ALA A 66 3.10 -3.95 5.50
C ALA A 66 2.94 -5.45 5.29
N ASN A 67 3.84 -6.28 5.85
CA ASN A 67 3.75 -7.72 5.75
C ASN A 67 2.48 -8.27 6.43
N ALA A 68 2.18 -7.81 7.64
CA ALA A 68 0.98 -8.22 8.38
C ALA A 68 -0.29 -7.82 7.62
N THR A 69 -0.35 -6.60 7.10
CA THR A 69 -1.48 -6.10 6.32
C THR A 69 -1.69 -6.91 5.05
N LEU A 70 -0.60 -7.27 4.35
CA LEU A 70 -0.68 -8.08 3.15
C LEU A 70 -1.21 -9.49 3.45
N ILE A 71 -0.79 -10.10 4.55
CA ILE A 71 -1.28 -11.42 4.97
C ILE A 71 -2.79 -11.35 5.25
N ILE A 72 -3.24 -10.36 6.01
CA ILE A 72 -4.67 -10.15 6.30
C ILE A 72 -5.46 -9.93 5.02
N PHE A 73 -4.96 -9.09 4.13
CA PHE A 73 -5.58 -8.81 2.82
C PHE A 73 -5.68 -10.07 1.97
N THR A 74 -4.64 -10.91 1.97
CA THR A 74 -4.64 -12.19 1.25
C THR A 74 -5.71 -13.14 1.77
N ILE A 75 -5.91 -13.21 3.10
CA ILE A 75 -6.95 -14.03 3.71
C ILE A 75 -8.33 -13.57 3.25
N PHE A 76 -8.62 -12.26 3.31
CA PHE A 76 -9.90 -11.71 2.86
C PHE A 76 -10.14 -11.97 1.36
N CYS A 77 -9.13 -11.76 0.53
CA CYS A 77 -9.24 -12.02 -0.91
C CYS A 77 -9.44 -13.50 -1.22
N SER A 78 -8.82 -14.40 -0.46
CA SER A 78 -9.01 -15.85 -0.63
C SER A 78 -10.45 -16.25 -0.37
N ILE A 79 -11.07 -15.72 0.69
CA ILE A 79 -12.48 -15.94 0.99
C ILE A 79 -13.37 -15.38 -0.13
N TYR A 80 -13.07 -14.19 -0.63
CA TYR A 80 -13.82 -13.56 -1.70
C TYR A 80 -13.73 -14.33 -3.02
N ILE A 81 -12.56 -14.89 -3.35
CA ILE A 81 -12.36 -15.71 -4.55
C ILE A 81 -13.25 -16.94 -4.54
N LEU A 82 -13.45 -17.58 -3.38
CA LEU A 82 -14.34 -18.73 -3.26
C LEU A 82 -15.78 -18.39 -3.63
N TYR A 83 -16.22 -17.16 -3.36
CA TYR A 83 -17.57 -16.72 -3.72
C TYR A 83 -17.67 -16.20 -5.16
N ALA A 84 -16.72 -15.40 -5.61
CA ALA A 84 -16.82 -14.66 -6.86
C ALA A 84 -16.12 -15.33 -8.05
N LYS A 85 -15.22 -16.29 -7.81
CA LYS A 85 -14.42 -17.01 -8.84
C LYS A 85 -13.73 -16.06 -9.83
N ASN A 86 -13.19 -14.95 -9.35
CA ASN A 86 -12.57 -13.92 -10.18
C ASN A 86 -11.05 -14.08 -10.23
N ILE A 87 -10.53 -14.42 -11.41
CA ILE A 87 -9.08 -14.64 -11.64
C ILE A 87 -8.28 -13.33 -11.51
N ALA A 88 -8.90 -12.17 -11.81
CA ALA A 88 -8.22 -10.88 -11.73
C ALA A 88 -7.70 -10.57 -10.32
N ILE A 89 -8.41 -10.98 -9.29
CA ILE A 89 -8.01 -10.79 -7.89
C ILE A 89 -6.73 -11.59 -7.58
N VAL A 90 -6.62 -12.80 -8.12
CA VAL A 90 -5.41 -13.63 -7.97
C VAL A 90 -4.19 -12.94 -8.59
N ALA A 91 -4.34 -12.36 -9.78
CA ALA A 91 -3.28 -11.62 -10.45
C ALA A 91 -2.82 -10.40 -9.62
N ILE A 92 -3.75 -9.66 -9.04
CA ILE A 92 -3.46 -8.52 -8.16
C ILE A 92 -2.70 -8.98 -6.91
N LEU A 93 -3.10 -10.09 -6.29
CA LEU A 93 -2.43 -10.64 -5.12
C LEU A 93 -0.98 -11.05 -5.44
N ILE A 94 -0.77 -11.74 -6.55
CA ILE A 94 0.57 -12.14 -7.00
C ILE A 94 1.45 -10.90 -7.20
N TYR A 95 0.93 -9.86 -7.82
CA TYR A 95 1.63 -8.59 -8.03
C TYR A 95 2.02 -7.92 -6.71
N LEU A 96 1.10 -7.85 -5.75
CA LEU A 96 1.34 -7.25 -4.44
C LEU A 96 2.39 -8.04 -3.65
N TRP A 97 2.33 -9.37 -3.67
CA TRP A 97 3.33 -10.22 -3.04
C TRP A 97 4.71 -10.04 -3.67
N TYR A 98 4.78 -9.95 -4.99
CA TYR A 98 6.03 -9.71 -5.71
C TYR A 98 6.68 -8.40 -5.27
N ILE A 99 5.92 -7.32 -5.22
CA ILE A 99 6.43 -6.01 -4.78
C ILE A 99 6.86 -6.05 -3.31
N ASN A 100 6.09 -6.71 -2.47
CA ASN A 100 6.42 -6.82 -1.04
C ASN A 100 7.73 -7.58 -0.82
N ILE A 101 7.95 -8.68 -1.51
CA ILE A 101 9.21 -9.44 -1.46
C ILE A 101 10.37 -8.58 -1.93
N LYS A 102 10.18 -7.83 -3.01
CA LYS A 102 11.20 -6.94 -3.56
C LYS A 102 11.59 -5.83 -2.58
N GLU A 103 10.61 -5.24 -1.89
CA GLU A 103 10.86 -4.25 -0.84
C GLU A 103 11.57 -4.83 0.37
N ASN A 104 11.24 -6.06 0.76
CA ASN A 104 11.92 -6.76 1.84
C ASN A 104 13.41 -7.01 1.52
N GLU A 105 13.72 -7.38 0.29
CA GLU A 105 15.10 -7.54 -0.18
C GLU A 105 15.87 -6.23 -0.17
N LYS A 106 15.27 -5.14 -0.64
CA LYS A 106 15.87 -3.81 -0.58
C LYS A 106 16.17 -3.40 0.85
N GLN A 107 15.28 -3.71 1.78
CA GLN A 107 15.48 -3.39 3.18
C GLN A 107 16.61 -4.19 3.81
N LYS A 108 16.76 -5.47 3.48
CA LYS A 108 17.89 -6.29 3.92
C LYS A 108 19.21 -5.70 3.45
N ILE A 109 19.31 -5.29 2.20
CA ILE A 109 20.50 -4.66 1.63
C ILE A 109 20.80 -3.34 2.35
N ARG A 110 19.81 -2.52 2.60
CA ARG A 110 19.94 -1.25 3.31
C ARG A 110 20.45 -1.46 4.74
N ASN A 111 19.93 -2.45 5.45
CA ASN A 111 20.37 -2.78 6.80
C ASN A 111 21.83 -3.26 6.81
N LYS A 112 22.25 -4.07 5.84
CA LYS A 112 23.64 -4.49 5.69
C LYS A 112 24.57 -3.31 5.46
N ILE A 113 24.20 -2.37 4.61
CA ILE A 113 24.99 -1.16 4.35
C ILE A 113 25.14 -0.32 5.61
N LEU A 114 24.07 -0.10 6.36
CA LEU A 114 24.10 0.63 7.62
C LEU A 114 24.97 -0.05 8.66
N ASN A 115 24.89 -1.38 8.79
CA ASN A 115 25.71 -2.14 9.71
C ASN A 115 27.20 -2.08 9.33
N ASN A 116 27.53 -2.17 8.04
CA ASN A 116 28.90 -2.05 7.56
C ASN A 116 29.48 -0.66 7.82
N ASN A 117 28.69 0.40 7.67
CA ASN A 117 29.12 1.76 8.01
C ASN A 117 29.44 1.92 9.50
N TYR A 118 28.72 1.25 10.37
CA TYR A 118 29.02 1.21 11.82
C TYR A 118 30.31 0.47 12.13
N ILE A 119 30.66 -0.55 11.36
CA ILE A 119 31.88 -1.34 11.57
C ILE A 119 33.13 -0.60 11.09
N ILE A 120 33.01 0.23 10.06
CA ILE A 120 34.11 1.01 9.45
C ILE A 120 34.47 2.24 10.29
N ILE A 121 33.58 2.71 11.11
CA ILE A 121 33.78 3.85 12.01
C ILE A 121 34.24 3.39 13.39
#